data_078fb64360ff0266ef29df8342d31242
#
_entry.id   078fb64360ff0266ef29df8342d31242
#
_cell.length_a   1.000
_cell.length_b   1.000
_cell.length_c   1.000
_cell.angle_alpha   90.00
_cell.angle_beta   90.00
_cell.angle_gamma   90.00
#
_symmetry.space_group_name_H-M   'P 1'
#
loop_
_entity.id
_entity.type
_entity.pdbx_description
1 polymer ?
#
loop_
_entity_poly.entity_id
_entity_poly.type
_entity_poly.pdbx_seq_one_letter_code
_entity_poly.pdbx_strand_id
1 'polypeptide(L)'
;QRDFSIKSLGRNILLPFRIIKSIMKVKAFFIEFSPEIIIGTGGYASAIPLFMASRNKDKMKIILQEQNSYPGLTTRWFSKNADKIYTAFRDVDKNLDSEQISLTGNPIRENISNGDFEKGIHDFNLCKHKDIIFVFGGSQGSKYLNILVDKIIDKIERSGVQIIWQTGDNDFIKYRDKSSENIKILPFINNMADA
;
A
#
# COMPACT_ATOMS: atom_id res chain seq x y z
N GLN A 1 -10.89 -4.04 -13.97
CA GLN A 1 -11.96 -3.86 -14.98
C GLN A 1 -12.81 -2.69 -14.54
N ARG A 2 -12.89 -1.64 -15.37
CA ARG A 2 -13.80 -0.52 -15.13
C ARG A 2 -15.19 -0.98 -15.53
N ASP A 3 -16.05 -1.08 -14.54
CA ASP A 3 -17.45 -1.45 -14.75
C ASP A 3 -18.20 -0.25 -15.34
N PHE A 4 -18.64 -0.37 -16.61
CA PHE A 4 -19.45 0.63 -17.31
C PHE A 4 -20.95 0.44 -16.97
N SER A 5 -21.28 0.33 -15.71
CA SER A 5 -22.67 0.22 -15.28
C SER A 5 -23.34 1.62 -15.18
N ILE A 6 -24.68 1.66 -15.33
CA ILE A 6 -25.49 2.88 -15.18
C ILE A 6 -25.26 3.56 -13.81
N LYS A 7 -24.92 2.80 -12.76
CA LYS A 7 -24.52 3.32 -11.44
C LYS A 7 -23.17 4.07 -11.46
N SER A 8 -22.28 3.76 -12.43
CA SER A 8 -21.03 4.48 -12.61
C SER A 8 -21.23 5.83 -13.33
N LEU A 9 -22.25 5.91 -14.21
CA LEU A 9 -22.58 7.14 -14.95
C LEU A 9 -23.01 8.28 -14.00
N GLY A 10 -23.89 8.01 -13.03
CA GLY A 10 -24.32 8.98 -12.02
C GLY A 10 -23.18 9.49 -11.13
N ARG A 11 -22.20 8.61 -10.80
CA ARG A 11 -20.98 9.02 -10.08
C ARG A 11 -20.06 9.89 -10.92
N ASN A 12 -20.02 9.66 -12.23
CA ASN A 12 -19.16 10.39 -13.16
C ASN A 12 -19.68 11.80 -13.43
N ILE A 13 -20.99 12.04 -13.43
CA ILE A 13 -21.60 13.38 -13.56
C ILE A 13 -21.21 14.28 -12.39
N LEU A 14 -21.06 13.75 -11.18
CA LEU A 14 -20.65 14.49 -9.99
C LEU A 14 -19.12 14.70 -9.89
N LEU A 15 -18.34 14.08 -10.78
CA LEU A 15 -16.88 14.15 -10.73
C LEU A 15 -16.33 15.59 -10.87
N PRO A 16 -16.81 16.44 -11.81
CA PRO A 16 -16.34 17.82 -11.91
C PRO A 16 -16.57 18.62 -10.62
N PHE A 17 -17.74 18.48 -10.01
CA PHE A 17 -18.06 19.16 -8.75
C PHE A 17 -17.17 18.70 -7.60
N ARG A 18 -16.84 17.39 -7.54
CA ARG A 18 -15.92 16.83 -6.56
C ARG A 18 -14.50 17.36 -6.76
N ILE A 19 -14.05 17.46 -8.00
CA ILE A 19 -12.74 18.03 -8.35
C ILE A 19 -12.67 19.49 -7.91
N ILE A 20 -13.65 20.31 -8.25
CA ILE A 20 -13.71 21.73 -7.85
C ILE A 20 -13.68 21.85 -6.33
N LYS A 21 -14.52 21.10 -5.62
CA LYS A 21 -14.53 21.09 -4.14
C LYS A 21 -13.18 20.68 -3.56
N SER A 22 -12.50 19.71 -4.18
CA SER A 22 -11.17 19.26 -3.75
C SER A 22 -10.12 20.35 -3.98
N ILE A 23 -10.15 21.03 -5.13
CA ILE A 23 -9.25 22.17 -5.42
C ILE A 23 -9.46 23.29 -4.39
N MET A 24 -10.72 23.63 -4.07
CA MET A 24 -11.01 24.67 -3.07
C MET A 24 -10.45 24.29 -1.69
N LYS A 25 -10.63 23.04 -1.27
CA LYS A 25 -10.09 22.55 0.01
C LYS A 25 -8.57 22.57 0.05
N VAL A 26 -7.90 22.09 -1.01
CA VAL A 26 -6.44 22.11 -1.09
C VAL A 26 -5.92 23.54 -1.13
N LYS A 27 -6.62 24.46 -1.84
CA LYS A 27 -6.25 25.87 -1.86
C LYS A 27 -6.34 26.52 -0.47
N ALA A 28 -7.43 26.27 0.26
CA ALA A 28 -7.58 26.76 1.62
C ALA A 28 -6.47 26.22 2.54
N PHE A 29 -6.19 24.92 2.47
CA PHE A 29 -5.10 24.30 3.21
C PHE A 29 -3.72 24.89 2.86
N PHE A 30 -3.45 25.16 1.58
CA PHE A 30 -2.18 25.76 1.15
C PHE A 30 -2.02 27.20 1.66
N ILE A 31 -3.11 27.95 1.74
CA ILE A 31 -3.09 29.32 2.30
C ILE A 31 -2.81 29.28 3.82
N GLU A 32 -3.47 28.36 4.53
CA GLU A 32 -3.35 28.25 5.98
C GLU A 32 -1.98 27.66 6.39
N PHE A 33 -1.58 26.57 5.76
CA PHE A 33 -0.37 25.82 6.12
C PHE A 33 0.91 26.35 5.45
N SER A 34 0.77 27.02 4.29
CA SER A 34 1.89 27.56 3.49
C SER A 34 3.04 26.56 3.29
N PRO A 35 2.80 25.36 2.68
CA PRO A 35 3.81 24.33 2.55
C PRO A 35 4.93 24.77 1.59
N GLU A 36 6.17 24.52 1.99
CA GLU A 36 7.35 24.71 1.13
C GLU A 36 7.66 23.46 0.29
N ILE A 37 7.26 22.29 0.77
CA ILE A 37 7.51 21.00 0.13
C ILE A 37 6.21 20.20 0.05
N ILE A 38 5.94 19.64 -1.12
CA ILE A 38 4.84 18.69 -1.35
C ILE A 38 5.44 17.33 -1.70
N ILE A 39 5.05 16.31 -0.94
CA ILE A 39 5.46 14.93 -1.21
C ILE A 39 4.28 14.16 -1.78
N GLY A 40 4.40 13.71 -3.01
CA GLY A 40 3.42 12.86 -3.69
C GLY A 40 3.83 11.39 -3.63
N THR A 41 3.03 10.55 -2.98
CA THR A 41 3.26 9.10 -2.87
C THR A 41 2.40 8.29 -3.86
N GLY A 42 1.94 8.91 -4.92
CA GLY A 42 1.06 8.29 -5.92
C GLY A 42 -0.42 8.30 -5.54
N GLY A 43 -1.20 7.57 -6.33
CA GLY A 43 -2.65 7.52 -6.18
C GLY A 43 -3.38 8.79 -6.65
N TYR A 44 -4.69 8.68 -6.83
CA TYR A 44 -5.50 9.80 -7.32
C TYR A 44 -5.63 10.95 -6.30
N ALA A 45 -5.48 10.67 -5.02
CA ALA A 45 -5.60 11.67 -3.96
C ALA A 45 -4.48 12.72 -4.02
N SER A 46 -3.28 12.35 -4.45
CA SER A 46 -2.14 13.25 -4.59
C SER A 46 -2.20 14.12 -5.86
N ALA A 47 -3.06 13.81 -6.83
CA ALA A 47 -3.09 14.51 -8.12
C ALA A 47 -3.43 16.00 -7.98
N ILE A 48 -4.42 16.37 -7.17
CA ILE A 48 -4.83 17.76 -6.99
C ILE A 48 -3.79 18.58 -6.23
N PRO A 49 -3.27 18.14 -5.08
CA PRO A 49 -2.17 18.84 -4.41
C PRO A 49 -0.94 19.03 -5.31
N LEU A 50 -0.53 18.00 -6.05
CA LEU A 50 0.60 18.10 -6.99
C LEU A 50 0.32 19.05 -8.15
N PHE A 51 -0.90 19.04 -8.70
CA PHE A 51 -1.30 19.99 -9.73
C PHE A 51 -1.21 21.44 -9.23
N MET A 52 -1.68 21.71 -8.02
CA MET A 52 -1.61 23.05 -7.45
C MET A 52 -0.18 23.48 -7.13
N ALA A 53 0.66 22.57 -6.64
CA ALA A 53 2.07 22.82 -6.41
C ALA A 53 2.82 23.11 -7.74
N SER A 54 2.52 22.34 -8.79
CA SER A 54 3.15 22.54 -10.11
C SER A 54 2.85 23.92 -10.75
N ARG A 55 1.79 24.59 -10.29
CA ARG A 55 1.45 25.98 -10.68
C ARG A 55 2.13 27.05 -9.81
N ASN A 56 2.80 26.65 -8.74
CA ASN A 56 3.45 27.54 -7.78
C ASN A 56 4.89 27.08 -7.48
N LYS A 57 5.62 26.68 -8.50
CA LYS A 57 6.98 26.14 -8.38
C LYS A 57 7.98 27.06 -7.67
N ASP A 58 7.80 28.37 -7.79
CA ASP A 58 8.68 29.33 -7.11
C ASP A 58 8.55 29.32 -5.59
N LYS A 59 7.45 28.75 -5.06
CA LYS A 59 7.13 28.71 -3.64
C LYS A 59 7.14 27.31 -3.05
N MET A 60 7.02 26.26 -3.89
CA MET A 60 6.84 24.90 -3.43
C MET A 60 7.69 23.92 -4.23
N LYS A 61 8.49 23.12 -3.55
CA LYS A 61 9.21 21.99 -4.13
C LYS A 61 8.32 20.76 -4.20
N ILE A 62 8.43 20.01 -5.28
CA ILE A 62 7.67 18.79 -5.52
C ILE A 62 8.62 17.60 -5.43
N ILE A 63 8.35 16.72 -4.47
CA ILE A 63 9.04 15.44 -4.32
C ILE A 63 8.05 14.33 -4.63
N LEU A 64 8.45 13.36 -5.45
CA LEU A 64 7.65 12.16 -5.72
C LEU A 64 8.34 10.94 -5.13
N GLN A 65 7.54 10.01 -4.61
CA GLN A 65 8.01 8.71 -4.18
C GLN A 65 7.17 7.63 -4.90
N GLU A 66 7.83 6.75 -5.65
CA GLU A 66 7.20 5.68 -6.41
C GLU A 66 7.57 4.32 -5.81
N GLN A 67 6.56 3.58 -5.37
CA GLN A 67 6.69 2.31 -4.68
C GLN A 67 6.70 1.10 -5.62
N ASN A 68 6.25 1.28 -6.86
CA ASN A 68 6.02 0.19 -7.80
C ASN A 68 7.11 0.13 -8.86
N SER A 69 7.32 -1.05 -9.43
CA SER A 69 8.21 -1.25 -10.58
C SER A 69 7.71 -0.57 -11.86
N TYR A 70 6.40 -0.33 -11.96
CA TYR A 70 5.79 0.49 -13.00
C TYR A 70 5.11 1.70 -12.38
N PRO A 71 5.50 2.93 -12.75
CA PRO A 71 5.04 4.13 -12.09
C PRO A 71 3.55 4.38 -12.31
N GLY A 72 2.88 4.80 -11.25
CA GLY A 72 1.48 5.17 -11.27
C GLY A 72 1.21 6.37 -12.17
N LEU A 73 -0.05 6.53 -12.62
CA LEU A 73 -0.44 7.59 -13.54
C LEU A 73 -0.12 8.99 -13.00
N THR A 74 -0.37 9.22 -11.72
CA THR A 74 -0.08 10.50 -11.06
C THR A 74 1.42 10.78 -11.03
N THR A 75 2.26 9.80 -10.69
CA THR A 75 3.72 9.93 -10.72
C THR A 75 4.20 10.30 -12.11
N ARG A 76 3.71 9.61 -13.15
CA ARG A 76 4.07 9.91 -14.56
C ARG A 76 3.64 11.30 -14.99
N TRP A 77 2.45 11.77 -14.62
CA TRP A 77 1.96 13.09 -15.00
C TRP A 77 2.77 14.24 -14.41
N PHE A 78 3.28 14.05 -13.18
CA PHE A 78 4.00 15.10 -12.47
C PHE A 78 5.53 14.92 -12.47
N SER A 79 6.06 13.86 -13.10
CA SER A 79 7.50 13.59 -13.13
C SER A 79 8.32 14.77 -13.66
N LYS A 80 7.89 15.42 -14.77
CA LYS A 80 8.53 16.63 -15.30
C LYS A 80 8.49 17.84 -14.37
N ASN A 81 7.56 17.84 -13.43
CA ASN A 81 7.38 18.94 -12.51
C ASN A 81 8.10 18.71 -11.18
N ALA A 82 8.57 17.50 -10.93
CA ALA A 82 9.21 17.13 -9.68
C ALA A 82 10.64 17.67 -9.61
N ASP A 83 10.99 18.20 -8.45
CA ASP A 83 12.37 18.59 -8.10
C ASP A 83 13.20 17.35 -7.76
N LYS A 84 12.54 16.29 -7.25
CA LYS A 84 13.18 15.01 -6.93
C LYS A 84 12.16 13.86 -7.02
N ILE A 85 12.62 12.70 -7.52
CA ILE A 85 11.84 11.47 -7.54
C ILE A 85 12.63 10.37 -6.86
N TYR A 86 12.06 9.79 -5.82
CA TYR A 86 12.60 8.61 -5.15
C TYR A 86 11.86 7.36 -5.63
N THR A 87 12.61 6.33 -6.04
CA THR A 87 12.04 5.10 -6.59
C THR A 87 12.47 3.88 -5.78
N ALA A 88 11.57 2.88 -5.72
CA ALA A 88 11.85 1.61 -5.08
C ALA A 88 12.58 0.61 -5.99
N PHE A 89 12.47 0.77 -7.31
CA PHE A 89 13.01 -0.16 -8.32
C PHE A 89 13.84 0.59 -9.37
N ARG A 90 14.85 -0.08 -9.92
CA ARG A 90 15.81 0.51 -10.88
C ARG A 90 15.19 0.89 -12.23
N ASP A 91 14.30 0.05 -12.75
CA ASP A 91 13.75 0.23 -14.10
C ASP A 91 12.59 1.21 -14.23
N VAL A 92 12.26 1.90 -13.14
CA VAL A 92 11.15 2.87 -13.11
C VAL A 92 11.47 4.12 -13.94
N ASP A 93 12.73 4.51 -14.01
CA ASP A 93 13.25 5.67 -14.74
C ASP A 93 12.86 5.67 -16.22
N LYS A 94 12.86 4.50 -16.89
CA LYS A 94 12.44 4.35 -18.29
C LYS A 94 11.03 4.86 -18.60
N ASN A 95 10.19 4.99 -17.58
CA ASN A 95 8.79 5.40 -17.69
C ASN A 95 8.52 6.78 -17.07
N LEU A 96 9.54 7.46 -16.60
CA LEU A 96 9.47 8.78 -15.98
C LEU A 96 10.29 9.79 -16.81
N ASP A 97 9.73 10.94 -16.98
CA ASP A 97 10.34 12.04 -17.73
C ASP A 97 10.99 13.02 -16.74
N SER A 98 12.09 12.59 -16.13
CA SER A 98 12.85 13.42 -15.18
C SER A 98 14.29 12.91 -15.09
N GLU A 99 15.22 13.83 -14.96
CA GLU A 99 16.63 13.58 -14.67
C GLU A 99 16.91 13.48 -13.14
N GLN A 100 15.95 13.86 -12.32
CA GLN A 100 16.07 13.97 -10.86
C GLN A 100 15.61 12.70 -10.12
N ILE A 101 15.99 11.51 -10.63
CA ILE A 101 15.59 10.23 -10.06
C ILE A 101 16.69 9.68 -9.15
N SER A 102 16.28 9.14 -8.01
CA SER A 102 17.16 8.43 -7.07
C SER A 102 16.53 7.13 -6.61
N LEU A 103 17.27 6.04 -6.74
CA LEU A 103 16.88 4.75 -6.19
C LEU A 103 17.14 4.72 -4.69
N THR A 104 16.11 4.60 -3.89
CA THR A 104 16.20 4.57 -2.41
C THR A 104 15.56 3.35 -1.78
N GLY A 105 14.79 2.58 -2.55
CA GLY A 105 13.89 1.57 -2.00
C GLY A 105 12.59 2.18 -1.48
N ASN A 106 11.71 1.32 -0.97
CA ASN A 106 10.51 1.75 -0.29
C ASN A 106 10.82 2.17 1.15
N PRO A 107 10.22 3.27 1.65
CA PRO A 107 10.32 3.61 3.06
C PRO A 107 9.60 2.54 3.90
N ILE A 108 10.32 1.96 4.84
CA ILE A 108 9.80 0.99 5.80
C ILE A 108 9.90 1.55 7.21
N ARG A 109 9.05 1.08 8.10
CA ARG A 109 9.12 1.45 9.51
C ARG A 109 10.33 0.79 10.15
N GLU A 110 11.10 1.52 10.95
CA GLU A 110 12.31 1.01 11.61
C GLU A 110 12.06 -0.23 12.47
N ASN A 111 10.90 -0.30 13.12
CA ASN A 111 10.56 -1.44 13.96
C ASN A 111 10.32 -2.75 13.19
N ILE A 112 10.13 -2.73 11.87
CA ILE A 112 9.94 -3.96 11.08
C ILE A 112 11.20 -4.83 11.05
N SER A 113 12.38 -4.21 11.05
CA SER A 113 13.65 -4.94 11.06
C SER A 113 14.09 -5.42 12.43
N ASN A 114 13.41 -5.00 13.49
CA ASN A 114 13.78 -5.25 14.89
C ASN A 114 12.75 -6.18 15.58
N GLY A 115 12.18 -7.11 14.83
CA GLY A 115 11.23 -8.10 15.38
C GLY A 115 11.91 -9.06 16.35
N ASP A 116 11.14 -9.56 17.31
CA ASP A 116 11.56 -10.55 18.30
C ASP A 116 10.92 -11.90 17.99
N PHE A 117 11.74 -12.86 17.55
CA PHE A 117 11.29 -14.20 17.19
C PHE A 117 10.64 -14.94 18.36
N GLU A 118 11.24 -14.89 19.57
CA GLU A 118 10.69 -15.62 20.74
C GLU A 118 9.35 -15.03 21.15
N LYS A 119 9.21 -13.72 21.03
CA LYS A 119 7.94 -13.03 21.29
C LYS A 119 6.91 -13.40 20.22
N GLY A 120 7.28 -13.49 18.94
CA GLY A 120 6.41 -13.95 17.87
C GLY A 120 5.91 -15.38 18.12
N ILE A 121 6.79 -16.31 18.47
CA ILE A 121 6.45 -17.68 18.85
C ILE A 121 5.41 -17.69 19.99
N HIS A 122 5.61 -16.89 21.01
CA HIS A 122 4.69 -16.79 22.15
C HIS A 122 3.34 -16.17 21.74
N ASP A 123 3.35 -15.02 21.09
CA ASP A 123 2.16 -14.23 20.77
C ASP A 123 1.22 -14.94 19.78
N PHE A 124 1.80 -15.71 18.84
CA PHE A 124 1.02 -16.51 17.89
C PHE A 124 0.81 -17.96 18.37
N ASN A 125 1.29 -18.32 19.56
CA ASN A 125 1.21 -19.68 20.10
C ASN A 125 1.70 -20.73 19.10
N LEU A 126 2.97 -20.59 18.71
CA LEU A 126 3.64 -21.44 17.73
C LEU A 126 4.69 -22.34 18.39
N CYS A 127 5.11 -23.38 17.69
CA CYS A 127 6.22 -24.24 18.08
C CYS A 127 7.50 -23.81 17.34
N LYS A 128 8.55 -23.38 18.07
CA LYS A 128 9.78 -22.84 17.47
C LYS A 128 10.61 -23.88 16.73
N HIS A 129 10.34 -25.17 16.90
CA HIS A 129 11.06 -26.26 16.23
C HIS A 129 10.39 -26.70 14.92
N LYS A 130 9.28 -26.06 14.51
CA LYS A 130 8.59 -26.31 13.25
C LYS A 130 8.85 -25.15 12.29
N ASP A 131 8.87 -25.46 11.01
CA ASP A 131 8.88 -24.43 9.97
C ASP A 131 7.60 -23.59 10.02
N ILE A 132 7.74 -22.28 9.83
CA ILE A 132 6.63 -21.32 9.88
C ILE A 132 6.54 -20.61 8.54
N ILE A 133 5.34 -20.60 7.97
CA ILE A 133 5.00 -19.84 6.78
C ILE A 133 4.16 -18.63 7.18
N PHE A 134 4.62 -17.44 6.84
CA PHE A 134 3.84 -16.22 7.03
C PHE A 134 3.21 -15.78 5.72
N VAL A 135 1.87 -15.69 5.70
CA VAL A 135 1.09 -15.29 4.51
C VAL A 135 0.26 -14.05 4.80
N PHE A 136 0.48 -13.00 4.02
CA PHE A 136 -0.29 -11.76 4.10
C PHE A 136 -0.47 -11.11 2.74
N GLY A 137 -1.65 -10.54 2.51
CA GLY A 137 -2.04 -9.86 1.26
C GLY A 137 -2.22 -8.35 1.41
N GLY A 138 -1.44 -7.73 2.34
CA GLY A 138 -1.61 -6.32 2.73
C GLY A 138 -2.75 -6.12 3.74
N SER A 139 -2.99 -4.88 4.15
CA SER A 139 -3.94 -4.53 5.23
C SER A 139 -5.39 -4.94 4.96
N GLN A 140 -5.80 -4.96 3.69
CA GLN A 140 -7.15 -5.36 3.28
C GLN A 140 -7.27 -6.86 2.97
N GLY A 141 -6.15 -7.59 3.04
CA GLY A 141 -6.05 -8.95 2.52
C GLY A 141 -6.02 -9.02 1.00
N SER A 142 -5.80 -10.21 0.47
CA SER A 142 -5.85 -10.49 -0.96
C SER A 142 -6.75 -11.70 -1.20
N LYS A 143 -7.92 -11.47 -1.79
CA LYS A 143 -8.88 -12.53 -2.11
C LYS A 143 -8.27 -13.67 -2.91
N TYR A 144 -7.39 -13.33 -3.88
CA TYR A 144 -6.72 -14.34 -4.69
C TYR A 144 -5.75 -15.19 -3.85
N LEU A 145 -4.94 -14.55 -3.01
CA LEU A 145 -4.02 -15.24 -2.11
C LEU A 145 -4.78 -16.11 -1.11
N ASN A 146 -5.87 -15.60 -0.54
CA ASN A 146 -6.71 -16.34 0.39
C ASN A 146 -7.29 -17.61 -0.24
N ILE A 147 -7.73 -17.56 -1.51
CA ILE A 147 -8.21 -18.73 -2.24
C ILE A 147 -7.07 -19.75 -2.49
N LEU A 148 -5.86 -19.29 -2.77
CA LEU A 148 -4.72 -20.20 -2.97
C LEU A 148 -4.34 -20.90 -1.68
N VAL A 149 -4.25 -20.17 -0.56
CA VAL A 149 -3.95 -20.75 0.76
C VAL A 149 -5.02 -21.76 1.15
N ASP A 150 -6.30 -21.42 0.96
CA ASP A 150 -7.44 -22.31 1.25
C ASP A 150 -7.34 -23.65 0.52
N LYS A 151 -6.86 -23.66 -0.72
CA LYS A 151 -6.70 -24.89 -1.52
C LYS A 151 -5.60 -25.82 -1.00
N ILE A 152 -4.62 -25.29 -0.30
CA ILE A 152 -3.45 -26.04 0.17
C ILE A 152 -3.43 -26.22 1.69
N ILE A 153 -4.38 -25.65 2.42
CA ILE A 153 -4.37 -25.60 3.88
C ILE A 153 -4.34 -27.00 4.51
N ASP A 154 -5.07 -27.96 3.96
CA ASP A 154 -5.07 -29.34 4.42
C ASP A 154 -3.70 -30.04 4.21
N LYS A 155 -2.95 -29.63 3.19
CA LYS A 155 -1.59 -30.14 2.96
C LYS A 155 -0.62 -29.55 3.97
N ILE A 156 -0.77 -28.26 4.29
CA ILE A 156 0.03 -27.58 5.33
C ILE A 156 -0.21 -28.26 6.66
N GLU A 157 -1.46 -28.48 7.07
CA GLU A 157 -1.81 -29.15 8.32
C GLU A 157 -1.14 -30.53 8.44
N ARG A 158 -1.19 -31.35 7.36
CA ARG A 158 -0.60 -32.70 7.36
C ARG A 158 0.94 -32.71 7.29
N SER A 159 1.56 -31.64 6.81
CA SER A 159 3.03 -31.56 6.73
C SER A 159 3.67 -31.25 8.07
N GLY A 160 2.91 -30.83 9.07
CA GLY A 160 3.44 -30.36 10.35
C GLY A 160 4.06 -28.96 10.32
N VAL A 161 4.05 -28.28 9.17
CA VAL A 161 4.44 -26.87 9.02
C VAL A 161 3.36 -26.00 9.65
N GLN A 162 3.78 -24.93 10.28
CA GLN A 162 2.87 -23.94 10.85
C GLN A 162 2.64 -22.76 9.89
N ILE A 163 1.47 -22.15 9.97
CA ILE A 163 1.15 -20.99 9.15
C ILE A 163 0.54 -19.88 10.00
N ILE A 164 1.04 -18.65 9.81
CA ILE A 164 0.37 -17.41 10.22
C ILE A 164 -0.25 -16.84 8.95
N TRP A 165 -1.57 -16.69 8.92
CA TRP A 165 -2.29 -16.25 7.74
C TRP A 165 -3.16 -15.03 8.06
N GLN A 166 -2.77 -13.86 7.53
CA GLN A 166 -3.57 -12.64 7.57
C GLN A 166 -4.50 -12.58 6.36
N THR A 167 -5.79 -12.75 6.59
CA THR A 167 -6.81 -12.80 5.53
C THR A 167 -7.34 -11.44 5.10
N GLY A 168 -7.23 -10.43 5.95
CA GLY A 168 -8.00 -9.17 5.88
C GLY A 168 -9.40 -9.34 6.50
N ASP A 169 -9.98 -8.23 6.99
CA ASP A 169 -11.26 -8.22 7.70
C ASP A 169 -12.40 -8.83 6.87
N ASN A 170 -12.43 -8.54 5.55
CA ASN A 170 -13.51 -8.96 4.67
C ASN A 170 -13.62 -10.49 4.52
N ASP A 171 -12.50 -11.19 4.52
CA ASP A 171 -12.46 -12.63 4.27
C ASP A 171 -12.28 -13.45 5.56
N PHE A 172 -11.97 -12.80 6.71
CA PHE A 172 -11.69 -13.47 7.97
C PHE A 172 -12.81 -14.42 8.41
N ILE A 173 -14.06 -13.95 8.37
CA ILE A 173 -15.22 -14.75 8.80
C ILE A 173 -15.32 -16.06 8.00
N LYS A 174 -14.92 -16.03 6.73
CA LYS A 174 -14.96 -17.21 5.85
C LYS A 174 -13.95 -18.29 6.24
N TYR A 175 -12.80 -17.89 6.77
CA TYR A 175 -11.67 -18.81 6.98
C TYR A 175 -11.35 -19.08 8.45
N ARG A 176 -11.81 -18.28 9.38
CA ARG A 176 -11.46 -18.37 10.82
C ARG A 176 -11.67 -19.75 11.44
N ASP A 177 -12.71 -20.47 11.00
CA ASP A 177 -13.07 -21.79 11.54
C ASP A 177 -12.10 -22.91 11.11
N LYS A 178 -11.16 -22.60 10.19
CA LYS A 178 -10.05 -23.48 9.79
C LYS A 178 -8.79 -23.31 10.65
N SER A 179 -8.83 -22.45 11.65
CA SER A 179 -7.74 -22.31 12.62
C SER A 179 -7.54 -23.60 13.41
N SER A 180 -6.27 -23.96 13.61
CA SER A 180 -5.86 -25.14 14.38
C SER A 180 -4.61 -24.85 15.20
N GLU A 181 -4.01 -25.90 15.79
CA GLU A 181 -2.72 -25.78 16.45
C GLU A 181 -1.63 -25.31 15.49
N ASN A 182 -1.61 -25.77 14.24
CA ASN A 182 -0.63 -25.39 13.23
C ASN A 182 -1.08 -24.21 12.34
N ILE A 183 -2.35 -23.83 12.36
CA ILE A 183 -2.91 -22.80 11.47
C ILE A 183 -3.45 -21.64 12.29
N LYS A 184 -2.77 -20.50 12.22
CA LYS A 184 -3.18 -19.25 12.88
C LYS A 184 -3.76 -18.30 11.85
N ILE A 185 -5.08 -18.09 11.87
CA ILE A 185 -5.79 -17.21 10.95
C ILE A 185 -6.20 -15.93 11.69
N LEU A 186 -5.83 -14.78 11.11
CA LEU A 186 -6.06 -13.47 11.71
C LEU A 186 -6.64 -12.51 10.68
N PRO A 187 -7.54 -11.60 11.07
CA PRO A 187 -8.03 -10.57 10.17
C PRO A 187 -6.92 -9.57 9.85
N PHE A 188 -6.17 -9.16 10.87
CA PHE A 188 -5.08 -8.20 10.78
C PHE A 188 -4.02 -8.46 11.85
N ILE A 189 -2.76 -8.23 11.51
CA ILE A 189 -1.62 -8.35 12.43
C ILE A 189 -1.06 -6.96 12.69
N ASN A 190 -1.17 -6.51 13.94
CA ASN A 190 -0.68 -5.20 14.36
C ASN A 190 0.84 -5.18 14.49
N ASN A 191 1.39 -6.25 15.04
CA ASN A 191 2.84 -6.40 15.25
C ASN A 191 3.44 -7.29 14.17
N MET A 192 3.60 -6.72 12.96
CA MET A 192 4.18 -7.40 11.81
C MET A 192 5.68 -7.70 11.98
N ALA A 193 6.35 -7.04 12.91
CA ALA A 193 7.77 -7.23 13.14
C ALA A 193 8.08 -8.58 13.79
N ASP A 194 7.20 -9.03 14.68
CA ASP A 194 7.38 -10.28 15.42
C ASP A 194 6.70 -11.48 14.72
N ALA A 195 6.00 -11.27 13.58
CA ALA A 195 5.25 -12.30 12.84
C ALA A 195 6.11 -13.08 11.79
#